data_5263dc210ce55c1c58e44778a039decf
#
_entry.id   5263dc210ce55c1c58e44778a039decf
#
_cell.length_a   1.000
_cell.length_b   1.000
_cell.length_c   1.000
_cell.angle_alpha   90.00
_cell.angle_beta   90.00
_cell.angle_gamma   90.00
#
_symmetry.space_group_name_H-M   'P 1'
#
loop_
_entity.id
_entity.type
_entity.pdbx_description
1 polymer ?
#
loop_
_entity_poly.entity_id
_entity_poly.type
_entity_poly.pdbx_seq_one_letter_code
_entity_poly.pdbx_strand_id
1 'polypeptide(L)'
;RFQQLTRSIGSAAILVLLLSYFLLGLRSAILVSAILPLTISIVLFVCRLIELPLHQTSIVGMIIALGLLIDNAIIVVEDYRYRKLDGLSSNDAIFASVKHLFLPLLAATATTAFAFMPIIVGEGPSNEYIGGMAMTLIAAISTSLALSLLVILPMLFYLEKLPYLHRTRFANGYSNSTLEKKYRGLLLWSLVRPRRAILISLVLPLVGFLLFSTLKQDFFPANDRNMFQVKIELPRNTSAQTTLITAEKLREQLAKYNFVKEDIWFVGRRLPRILGNVVGGDSELGSNNIAQGVYFTTNYWTMIKNIDEIAKDLIKNNPEIRIVVDSFQSGPPVFADIEYKVMGEDPEILLDLGNQLELILKKSPDVYLTKSCLLYTSPSPRDAES
;
A
#
# COMPACT_ATOMS: atom_id res chain seq x y z
N ARG A 1 1.98 10.54 -14.22
CA ARG A 1 1.85 10.05 -12.83
C ARG A 1 1.71 11.22 -11.83
N PHE A 2 2.58 12.24 -11.85
CA PHE A 2 2.44 13.43 -10.98
C PHE A 2 1.11 14.17 -11.16
N GLN A 3 0.67 14.36 -12.40
CA GLN A 3 -0.64 14.99 -12.68
C GLN A 3 -1.82 14.18 -12.10
N GLN A 4 -1.76 12.86 -12.16
CA GLN A 4 -2.79 11.99 -11.60
C GLN A 4 -2.84 12.11 -10.07
N LEU A 5 -1.66 12.19 -9.43
CA LEU A 5 -1.52 12.42 -8.01
C LEU A 5 -2.11 13.77 -7.57
N THR A 6 -1.70 14.86 -8.24
CA THR A 6 -2.22 16.20 -7.94
C THR A 6 -3.73 16.25 -8.09
N ARG A 7 -4.27 15.55 -9.10
CA ARG A 7 -5.72 15.41 -9.31
C ARG A 7 -6.39 14.64 -8.17
N SER A 8 -5.79 13.54 -7.70
CA SER A 8 -6.32 12.76 -6.59
C SER A 8 -6.32 13.54 -5.28
N ILE A 9 -5.23 14.24 -4.96
CA ILE A 9 -5.16 15.13 -3.77
C ILE A 9 -6.19 16.24 -3.88
N GLY A 10 -6.31 16.88 -5.04
CA GLY A 10 -7.31 17.94 -5.26
C GLY A 10 -8.75 17.44 -5.10
N SER A 11 -9.07 16.28 -5.69
CA SER A 11 -10.43 15.69 -5.55
C SER A 11 -10.72 15.28 -4.10
N ALA A 12 -9.76 14.72 -3.37
CA ALA A 12 -9.90 14.40 -1.96
C ALA A 12 -10.15 15.67 -1.11
N ALA A 13 -9.37 16.73 -1.34
CA ALA A 13 -9.54 18.00 -0.64
C ALA A 13 -10.93 18.63 -0.88
N ILE A 14 -11.41 18.61 -2.13
CA ILE A 14 -12.75 19.11 -2.49
C ILE A 14 -13.84 18.28 -1.79
N LEU A 15 -13.73 16.95 -1.81
CA LEU A 15 -14.69 16.05 -1.19
C LEU A 15 -14.76 16.28 0.32
N VAL A 16 -13.61 16.45 0.97
CA VAL A 16 -13.49 16.77 2.39
C VAL A 16 -14.12 18.12 2.69
N LEU A 17 -13.84 19.14 1.88
CA LEU A 17 -14.43 20.47 2.04
C LEU A 17 -15.96 20.40 1.96
N LEU A 18 -16.49 19.70 0.96
CA LEU A 18 -17.93 19.52 0.80
C LEU A 18 -18.54 18.78 2.00
N LEU A 19 -17.95 17.66 2.40
CA LEU A 19 -18.45 16.88 3.54
C LEU A 19 -18.42 17.70 4.84
N SER A 20 -17.29 18.34 5.13
CA SER A 20 -17.15 19.21 6.30
C SER A 20 -18.12 20.41 6.27
N TYR A 21 -18.39 20.97 5.08
CA TYR A 21 -19.37 22.02 4.90
C TYR A 21 -20.77 21.58 5.32
N PHE A 22 -21.20 20.41 4.87
CA PHE A 22 -22.51 19.88 5.24
C PHE A 22 -22.61 19.49 6.72
N LEU A 23 -21.56 18.89 7.28
CA LEU A 23 -21.59 18.39 8.66
C LEU A 23 -21.31 19.49 9.70
N LEU A 24 -20.28 20.31 9.47
CA LEU A 24 -19.75 21.25 10.45
C LEU A 24 -20.10 22.72 10.18
N GLY A 25 -20.58 23.00 8.97
CA GLY A 25 -20.84 24.36 8.50
C GLY A 25 -19.60 25.05 7.91
N LEU A 26 -19.83 26.18 7.24
CA LEU A 26 -18.83 26.84 6.38
C LEU A 26 -17.51 27.21 7.09
N ARG A 27 -17.58 27.73 8.31
CA ARG A 27 -16.40 28.18 9.07
C ARG A 27 -15.47 27.02 9.38
N SER A 28 -16.03 25.99 9.98
CA SER A 28 -15.30 24.76 10.33
C SER A 28 -14.77 24.07 9.09
N ALA A 29 -15.56 24.04 8.01
CA ALA A 29 -15.14 23.44 6.73
C ALA A 29 -13.92 24.13 6.11
N ILE A 30 -13.89 25.47 6.12
CA ILE A 30 -12.75 26.22 5.60
C ILE A 30 -11.48 25.90 6.41
N LEU A 31 -11.59 25.87 7.75
CA LEU A 31 -10.45 25.58 8.62
C LEU A 31 -9.93 24.15 8.44
N VAL A 32 -10.84 23.17 8.50
CA VAL A 32 -10.48 21.75 8.31
C VAL A 32 -9.85 21.52 6.93
N SER A 33 -10.39 22.19 5.89
CA SER A 33 -9.85 22.06 4.53
C SER A 33 -8.51 22.77 4.37
N ALA A 34 -8.27 23.88 5.05
CA ALA A 34 -7.00 24.61 5.00
C ALA A 34 -5.85 23.85 5.68
N ILE A 35 -6.15 22.97 6.61
CA ILE A 35 -5.14 22.11 7.27
C ILE A 35 -4.50 21.13 6.28
N LEU A 36 -5.24 20.61 5.32
CA LEU A 36 -4.72 19.61 4.37
C LEU A 36 -3.49 20.11 3.60
N PRO A 37 -3.56 21.23 2.86
CA PRO A 37 -2.40 21.74 2.14
C PRO A 37 -1.26 22.16 3.09
N LEU A 38 -1.59 22.68 4.28
CA LEU A 38 -0.60 23.06 5.27
C LEU A 38 0.15 21.85 5.82
N THR A 39 -0.58 20.79 6.17
CA THR A 39 0.03 19.53 6.62
C THR A 39 0.91 18.92 5.53
N ILE A 40 0.42 18.84 4.28
CA ILE A 40 1.21 18.31 3.16
C ILE A 40 2.51 19.12 2.99
N SER A 41 2.44 20.45 3.05
CA SER A 41 3.62 21.31 2.94
C SER A 41 4.66 21.03 4.03
N ILE A 42 4.19 20.87 5.27
CA ILE A 42 5.08 20.54 6.40
C ILE A 42 5.66 19.12 6.24
N VAL A 43 4.85 18.14 5.83
CA VAL A 43 5.33 16.77 5.58
C VAL A 43 6.39 16.75 4.51
N LEU A 44 6.20 17.48 3.39
CA LEU A 44 7.21 17.61 2.35
C LEU A 44 8.51 18.24 2.88
N PHE A 45 8.41 19.24 3.74
CA PHE A 45 9.56 19.85 4.41
C PHE A 45 10.26 18.84 5.34
N VAL A 46 9.51 18.06 6.13
CA VAL A 46 10.07 17.00 6.98
C VAL A 46 10.76 15.93 6.13
N CYS A 47 10.12 15.47 5.05
CA CYS A 47 10.73 14.51 4.12
C CYS A 47 12.07 15.04 3.55
N ARG A 48 12.15 16.34 3.26
CA ARG A 48 13.40 16.97 2.80
C ARG A 48 14.48 16.98 3.90
N LEU A 49 14.10 17.20 5.17
CA LEU A 49 15.04 17.22 6.30
C LEU A 49 15.64 15.84 6.59
N ILE A 50 14.83 14.78 6.47
CA ILE A 50 15.25 13.38 6.72
C ILE A 50 15.75 12.69 5.44
N GLU A 51 15.95 13.44 4.37
CA GLU A 51 16.42 12.96 3.05
C GLU A 51 15.57 11.82 2.45
N LEU A 52 14.30 11.73 2.84
CA LEU A 52 13.38 10.70 2.34
C LEU A 52 13.01 10.99 0.87
N PRO A 53 13.33 10.09 -0.07
CA PRO A 53 12.97 10.28 -1.47
C PRO A 53 11.45 10.20 -1.67
N LEU A 54 10.93 11.11 -2.49
CA LEU A 54 9.51 11.11 -2.89
C LEU A 54 9.29 10.11 -4.02
N HIS A 55 9.08 8.86 -3.67
CA HIS A 55 8.67 7.82 -4.60
C HIS A 55 7.15 7.51 -4.48
N GLN A 56 6.67 6.59 -5.29
CA GLN A 56 5.23 6.30 -5.39
C GLN A 56 4.63 5.88 -4.04
N THR A 57 5.34 5.08 -3.24
CA THR A 57 4.87 4.59 -1.94
C THR A 57 4.83 5.68 -0.88
N SER A 58 5.79 6.60 -0.83
CA SER A 58 5.75 7.78 0.06
C SER A 58 4.51 8.65 -0.21
N ILE A 59 4.16 8.80 -1.48
CA ILE A 59 2.97 9.54 -1.91
C ILE A 59 1.69 8.82 -1.50
N VAL A 60 1.63 7.49 -1.61
CA VAL A 60 0.49 6.69 -1.11
C VAL A 60 0.33 6.89 0.40
N GLY A 61 1.43 6.92 1.17
CA GLY A 61 1.40 7.25 2.60
C GLY A 61 0.75 8.61 2.89
N MET A 62 1.08 9.64 2.12
CA MET A 62 0.44 10.96 2.24
C MET A 62 -1.05 10.91 1.90
N ILE A 63 -1.46 10.15 0.88
CA ILE A 63 -2.89 10.02 0.52
C ILE A 63 -3.67 9.30 1.62
N ILE A 64 -3.12 8.22 2.18
CA ILE A 64 -3.74 7.50 3.31
C ILE A 64 -3.86 8.43 4.51
N ALA A 65 -2.81 9.21 4.80
CA ALA A 65 -2.82 10.17 5.88
C ALA A 65 -3.93 11.21 5.74
N LEU A 66 -4.32 11.64 4.51
CA LEU A 66 -5.38 12.63 4.32
C LEU A 66 -6.68 12.28 5.05
N GLY A 67 -7.07 10.98 5.06
CA GLY A 67 -8.24 10.53 5.81
C GLY A 67 -8.08 10.65 7.32
N LEU A 68 -6.89 10.37 7.85
CA LEU A 68 -6.58 10.41 9.28
C LEU A 68 -6.32 11.84 9.80
N LEU A 69 -5.88 12.75 8.92
CA LEU A 69 -5.56 14.14 9.27
C LEU A 69 -6.79 14.93 9.70
N ILE A 70 -7.92 14.65 9.05
CA ILE A 70 -9.16 15.40 9.20
C ILE A 70 -9.81 15.11 10.54
N ASP A 71 -9.68 13.90 11.04
CA ASP A 71 -10.35 13.47 12.26
C ASP A 71 -9.90 14.30 13.48
N ASN A 72 -8.59 14.53 13.63
CA ASN A 72 -8.06 15.38 14.70
C ASN A 72 -8.63 16.80 14.61
N ALA A 73 -8.71 17.36 13.42
CA ALA A 73 -9.24 18.69 13.17
C ALA A 73 -10.72 18.80 13.50
N ILE A 74 -11.51 17.81 13.08
CA ILE A 74 -12.97 17.75 13.35
C ILE A 74 -13.23 17.69 14.84
N ILE A 75 -12.57 16.78 15.56
CA ILE A 75 -12.76 16.59 17.01
C ILE A 75 -12.44 17.88 17.77
N VAL A 76 -11.34 18.54 17.43
CA VAL A 76 -10.94 19.80 18.08
C VAL A 76 -11.94 20.92 17.83
N VAL A 77 -12.44 21.04 16.58
CA VAL A 77 -13.45 22.04 16.21
C VAL A 77 -14.79 21.78 16.92
N GLU A 78 -15.19 20.51 17.00
CA GLU A 78 -16.44 20.08 17.63
C GLU A 78 -16.42 20.33 19.16
N ASP A 79 -15.34 19.95 19.85
CA ASP A 79 -15.20 20.16 21.30
C ASP A 79 -15.21 21.65 21.65
N TYR A 80 -14.49 22.48 20.86
CA TYR A 80 -14.52 23.92 21.01
C TYR A 80 -15.94 24.48 20.85
N ARG A 81 -16.68 24.08 19.82
CA ARG A 81 -18.06 24.52 19.57
C ARG A 81 -18.99 24.09 20.69
N TYR A 82 -18.86 22.86 21.17
CA TYR A 82 -19.64 22.35 22.29
C TYR A 82 -19.46 23.24 23.52
N ARG A 83 -18.20 23.58 23.88
CA ARG A 83 -17.90 24.44 25.03
C ARG A 83 -18.39 25.86 24.86
N LYS A 84 -18.40 26.36 23.62
CA LYS A 84 -19.00 27.68 23.33
C LYS A 84 -20.52 27.68 23.53
N LEU A 85 -21.20 26.59 23.17
CA LEU A 85 -22.63 26.42 23.39
C LEU A 85 -22.97 26.34 24.90
N ASP A 86 -22.07 25.76 25.70
CA ASP A 86 -22.16 25.71 27.16
C ASP A 86 -21.90 27.09 27.84
N GLY A 87 -21.64 28.15 27.07
CA GLY A 87 -21.53 29.52 27.54
C GLY A 87 -20.12 29.97 27.96
N LEU A 88 -19.08 29.17 27.69
CA LEU A 88 -17.70 29.58 27.97
C LEU A 88 -17.27 30.74 27.08
N SER A 89 -16.38 31.60 27.59
CA SER A 89 -15.70 32.59 26.76
C SER A 89 -14.83 31.89 25.69
N SER A 90 -14.50 32.55 24.57
CA SER A 90 -13.70 31.95 23.52
C SER A 90 -12.33 31.52 24.01
N ASN A 91 -11.69 32.28 24.89
CA ASN A 91 -10.39 31.92 25.46
C ASN A 91 -10.52 30.70 26.39
N ASP A 92 -11.51 30.70 27.28
CA ASP A 92 -11.71 29.57 28.20
C ASP A 92 -12.07 28.30 27.45
N ALA A 93 -12.87 28.42 26.38
CA ALA A 93 -13.23 27.30 25.52
C ALA A 93 -11.98 26.69 24.84
N ILE A 94 -11.02 27.51 24.33
CA ILE A 94 -9.77 27.04 23.77
C ILE A 94 -8.95 26.25 24.79
N PHE A 95 -8.69 26.86 25.96
CA PHE A 95 -7.88 26.20 27.00
C PHE A 95 -8.53 24.91 27.51
N ALA A 96 -9.85 24.93 27.68
CA ALA A 96 -10.60 23.75 28.11
C ALA A 96 -10.57 22.65 27.05
N SER A 97 -10.66 22.97 25.75
CA SER A 97 -10.55 22.01 24.65
C SER A 97 -9.16 21.41 24.57
N VAL A 98 -8.10 22.21 24.62
CA VAL A 98 -6.72 21.70 24.63
C VAL A 98 -6.51 20.76 25.81
N LYS A 99 -6.89 21.18 27.03
CA LYS A 99 -6.74 20.36 28.25
C LYS A 99 -7.50 19.02 28.14
N HIS A 100 -8.66 19.01 27.53
CA HIS A 100 -9.49 17.83 27.40
C HIS A 100 -8.96 16.87 26.31
N LEU A 101 -8.53 17.41 25.17
CA LEU A 101 -8.23 16.63 23.99
C LEU A 101 -6.75 16.29 23.82
N PHE A 102 -5.83 17.01 24.46
CA PHE A 102 -4.39 16.81 24.28
C PHE A 102 -3.97 15.36 24.51
N LEU A 103 -4.28 14.81 25.68
CA LEU A 103 -3.85 13.46 26.04
C LEU A 103 -4.54 12.36 25.19
N PRO A 104 -5.87 12.38 24.97
CA PRO A 104 -6.53 11.42 24.10
C PRO A 104 -6.02 11.45 22.65
N LEU A 105 -5.84 12.63 22.06
CA LEU A 105 -5.35 12.74 20.69
C LEU A 105 -3.88 12.34 20.57
N LEU A 106 -3.06 12.70 21.57
CA LEU A 106 -1.65 12.25 21.62
C LEU A 106 -1.57 10.72 21.71
N ALA A 107 -2.37 10.12 22.60
CA ALA A 107 -2.41 8.66 22.74
C ALA A 107 -2.87 7.97 21.45
N ALA A 108 -3.92 8.47 20.79
CA ALA A 108 -4.40 7.94 19.52
C ALA A 108 -3.34 8.05 18.42
N THR A 109 -2.69 9.21 18.28
CA THR A 109 -1.63 9.44 17.32
C THR A 109 -0.41 8.54 17.59
N ALA A 110 -0.01 8.43 18.85
CA ALA A 110 1.09 7.54 19.25
C ALA A 110 0.77 6.07 18.96
N THR A 111 -0.44 5.60 19.27
CA THR A 111 -0.87 4.23 18.97
C THR A 111 -0.81 3.95 17.47
N THR A 112 -1.28 4.88 16.65
CA THR A 112 -1.21 4.72 15.19
C THR A 112 0.24 4.74 14.71
N ALA A 113 1.09 5.63 15.23
CA ALA A 113 2.51 5.67 14.88
C ALA A 113 3.22 4.36 15.24
N PHE A 114 2.99 3.82 16.44
CA PHE A 114 3.55 2.53 16.86
C PHE A 114 3.04 1.34 16.04
N ALA A 115 1.81 1.39 15.55
CA ALA A 115 1.28 0.34 14.67
C ALA A 115 2.03 0.28 13.31
N PHE A 116 2.56 1.41 12.83
CA PHE A 116 3.36 1.47 11.60
C PHE A 116 4.87 1.30 11.83
N MET A 117 5.34 1.35 13.07
CA MET A 117 6.76 1.23 13.41
C MET A 117 7.40 -0.09 12.92
N PRO A 118 6.76 -1.27 13.02
CA PRO A 118 7.33 -2.51 12.51
C PRO A 118 7.71 -2.47 11.03
N ILE A 119 6.98 -1.68 10.22
CA ILE A 119 7.26 -1.52 8.80
C ILE A 119 8.57 -0.74 8.58
N ILE A 120 8.92 0.17 9.49
CA ILE A 120 10.14 0.99 9.38
C ILE A 120 11.36 0.22 9.88
N VAL A 121 11.19 -0.52 10.98
CA VAL A 121 12.29 -1.22 11.66
C VAL A 121 12.57 -2.59 11.02
N GLY A 122 11.59 -3.17 10.33
CA GLY A 122 11.72 -4.47 9.69
C GLY A 122 12.78 -4.46 8.58
N GLU A 123 13.49 -5.58 8.43
CA GLU A 123 14.49 -5.77 7.39
C GLU A 123 13.88 -6.47 6.15
N GLY A 124 14.47 -6.22 4.99
CA GLY A 124 14.14 -6.89 3.75
C GLY A 124 13.50 -6.00 2.67
N PRO A 125 13.45 -6.48 1.42
CA PRO A 125 13.00 -5.71 0.25
C PRO A 125 11.58 -5.14 0.39
N SER A 126 10.69 -5.86 1.07
CA SER A 126 9.31 -5.43 1.31
C SER A 126 9.25 -4.23 2.25
N ASN A 127 10.04 -4.26 3.33
CA ASN A 127 10.11 -3.17 4.31
C ASN A 127 10.77 -1.92 3.71
N GLU A 128 11.82 -2.09 2.92
CA GLU A 128 12.45 -0.99 2.17
C GLU A 128 11.46 -0.36 1.19
N TYR A 129 10.66 -1.17 0.48
CA TYR A 129 9.68 -0.69 -0.48
C TYR A 129 8.54 0.11 0.17
N ILE A 130 7.98 -0.34 1.30
CA ILE A 130 6.83 0.31 1.97
C ILE A 130 7.24 1.21 3.14
N GLY A 131 8.50 1.18 3.58
CA GLY A 131 9.00 2.00 4.70
C GLY A 131 8.80 3.49 4.50
N GLY A 132 9.02 3.98 3.29
CA GLY A 132 8.75 5.38 2.93
C GLY A 132 7.28 5.77 3.09
N MET A 133 6.34 4.85 2.87
CA MET A 133 4.91 5.06 3.12
C MET A 133 4.65 5.23 4.63
N ALA A 134 5.20 4.36 5.45
CA ALA A 134 5.03 4.42 6.91
C ALA A 134 5.64 5.70 7.49
N MET A 135 6.84 6.09 7.07
CA MET A 135 7.49 7.33 7.52
C MET A 135 6.68 8.58 7.17
N THR A 136 6.21 8.70 5.93
CA THR A 136 5.38 9.84 5.51
C THR A 136 4.05 9.90 6.24
N LEU A 137 3.44 8.75 6.52
CA LEU A 137 2.20 8.65 7.29
C LEU A 137 2.41 9.11 8.73
N ILE A 138 3.44 8.62 9.43
CA ILE A 138 3.75 9.02 10.80
C ILE A 138 4.05 10.52 10.87
N ALA A 139 4.85 11.05 9.93
CA ALA A 139 5.12 12.48 9.85
C ALA A 139 3.82 13.29 9.66
N ALA A 140 2.91 12.80 8.82
CA ALA A 140 1.64 13.47 8.54
C ALA A 140 0.71 13.50 9.76
N ILE A 141 0.49 12.36 10.43
CA ILE A 141 -0.40 12.32 11.61
C ILE A 141 0.15 13.14 12.79
N SER A 142 1.47 13.11 12.99
CA SER A 142 2.14 13.92 14.03
C SER A 142 2.01 15.42 13.74
N THR A 143 2.22 15.82 12.49
CA THR A 143 2.04 17.20 12.03
C THR A 143 0.59 17.63 12.18
N SER A 144 -0.38 16.78 11.84
CA SER A 144 -1.80 17.06 11.97
C SER A 144 -2.21 17.30 13.42
N LEU A 145 -1.72 16.48 14.35
CA LEU A 145 -1.96 16.67 15.78
C LEU A 145 -1.48 18.06 16.23
N ALA A 146 -0.22 18.41 15.86
CA ALA A 146 0.34 19.71 16.21
C ALA A 146 -0.48 20.87 15.61
N LEU A 147 -0.84 20.81 14.34
CA LEU A 147 -1.65 21.84 13.67
C LEU A 147 -3.06 21.93 14.25
N SER A 148 -3.68 20.80 14.59
CA SER A 148 -5.03 20.79 15.14
C SER A 148 -5.11 21.48 16.50
N LEU A 149 -4.11 21.32 17.34
CA LEU A 149 -4.07 21.94 18.66
C LEU A 149 -3.52 23.36 18.64
N LEU A 150 -2.48 23.64 17.83
CA LEU A 150 -1.77 24.92 17.87
C LEU A 150 -2.29 25.95 16.87
N VAL A 151 -2.90 25.51 15.76
CA VAL A 151 -3.30 26.40 14.67
C VAL A 151 -4.82 26.52 14.55
N ILE A 152 -5.56 25.42 14.61
CA ILE A 152 -7.02 25.45 14.41
C ILE A 152 -7.71 26.28 15.48
N LEU A 153 -7.40 26.04 16.75
CA LEU A 153 -8.09 26.71 17.85
C LEU A 153 -7.91 28.22 17.82
N PRO A 154 -6.70 28.78 17.67
CA PRO A 154 -6.54 30.21 17.46
C PRO A 154 -7.22 30.75 16.20
N MET A 155 -7.19 29.99 15.09
CA MET A 155 -7.86 30.40 13.87
C MET A 155 -9.39 30.45 14.02
N LEU A 156 -9.98 29.51 14.76
CA LEU A 156 -11.42 29.56 15.12
C LEU A 156 -11.78 30.85 15.84
N PHE A 157 -10.98 31.25 16.81
CA PHE A 157 -11.17 32.51 17.55
C PHE A 157 -11.18 33.73 16.62
N TYR A 158 -10.26 33.79 15.67
CA TYR A 158 -10.21 34.89 14.70
C TYR A 158 -11.39 34.86 13.73
N LEU A 159 -11.81 33.69 13.26
CA LEU A 159 -12.94 33.54 12.34
C LEU A 159 -14.29 33.85 13.01
N GLU A 160 -14.44 33.62 14.30
CA GLU A 160 -15.64 34.05 15.05
C GLU A 160 -15.85 35.54 15.06
N LYS A 161 -14.79 36.34 15.00
CA LYS A 161 -14.86 37.81 14.94
C LYS A 161 -15.31 38.36 13.59
N LEU A 162 -15.37 37.51 12.54
CA LEU A 162 -15.78 37.92 11.20
C LEU A 162 -17.31 37.79 11.03
N PRO A 163 -18.07 38.90 10.99
CA PRO A 163 -19.54 38.88 10.99
C PRO A 163 -20.11 38.27 9.69
N TYR A 164 -19.38 38.32 8.60
CA TYR A 164 -19.84 37.86 7.28
C TYR A 164 -20.12 36.35 7.23
N LEU A 165 -19.43 35.56 8.01
CA LEU A 165 -19.54 34.09 8.04
C LEU A 165 -20.72 33.59 8.92
N HIS A 166 -21.45 34.46 9.60
CA HIS A 166 -22.62 34.09 10.44
C HIS A 166 -23.91 33.86 9.64
N ARG A 167 -23.98 34.31 8.41
CA ARG A 167 -25.22 34.44 7.62
C ARG A 167 -25.50 33.26 6.68
N THR A 168 -24.76 32.15 6.75
CA THR A 168 -24.96 31.00 5.87
C THR A 168 -26.04 30.05 6.39
N ARG A 169 -26.85 29.51 5.49
CA ARG A 169 -27.99 28.60 5.75
C ARG A 169 -27.58 27.33 6.52
N PHE A 170 -26.30 26.96 6.47
CA PHE A 170 -25.68 25.84 7.18
C PHE A 170 -24.60 26.30 8.16
N ALA A 171 -24.79 27.41 8.84
CA ALA A 171 -23.81 27.90 9.80
C ALA A 171 -23.48 26.90 10.93
N ASN A 172 -24.44 26.04 11.28
CA ASN A 172 -24.33 25.04 12.34
C ASN A 172 -24.28 23.57 11.84
N GLY A 173 -24.11 23.36 10.51
CA GLY A 173 -24.16 22.04 9.92
C GLY A 173 -25.58 21.52 9.68
N TYR A 174 -25.68 20.30 9.14
CA TYR A 174 -26.94 19.62 8.87
C TYR A 174 -27.42 18.86 10.11
N SER A 175 -28.61 19.19 10.61
CA SER A 175 -29.27 18.46 11.70
C SER A 175 -30.55 17.82 11.17
N ASN A 176 -30.72 16.54 11.43
CA ASN A 176 -31.90 15.77 11.05
C ASN A 176 -32.50 15.12 12.31
N SER A 177 -33.60 15.68 12.78
CA SER A 177 -34.28 15.23 14.01
C SER A 177 -34.77 13.77 13.92
N THR A 178 -35.07 13.27 12.70
CA THR A 178 -35.51 11.87 12.51
C THR A 178 -34.34 10.90 12.67
N LEU A 179 -33.17 11.26 12.14
CA LEU A 179 -31.96 10.45 12.28
C LEU A 179 -31.50 10.42 13.73
N GLU A 180 -31.51 11.57 14.40
CA GLU A 180 -31.18 11.71 15.81
C GLU A 180 -32.09 10.85 16.70
N LYS A 181 -33.40 10.88 16.48
CA LYS A 181 -34.37 10.02 17.21
C LYS A 181 -34.10 8.54 17.02
N LYS A 182 -33.80 8.11 15.77
CA LYS A 182 -33.47 6.71 15.48
C LYS A 182 -32.17 6.27 16.17
N TYR A 183 -31.13 7.11 16.09
CA TYR A 183 -29.84 6.85 16.74
C TYR A 183 -29.99 6.79 18.26
N ARG A 184 -30.73 7.74 18.87
CA ARG A 184 -31.03 7.76 20.30
C ARG A 184 -31.82 6.51 20.71
N GLY A 185 -32.76 6.06 19.89
CA GLY A 185 -33.50 4.82 20.12
C GLY A 185 -32.61 3.59 20.15
N LEU A 186 -31.69 3.50 19.17
CA LEU A 186 -30.69 2.42 19.10
C LEU A 186 -29.75 2.43 20.31
N LEU A 187 -29.28 3.61 20.70
CA LEU A 187 -28.41 3.79 21.86
C LEU A 187 -29.11 3.36 23.15
N LEU A 188 -30.34 3.84 23.37
CA LEU A 188 -31.12 3.44 24.53
C LEU A 188 -31.41 1.95 24.56
N TRP A 189 -31.73 1.35 23.41
CA TRP A 189 -31.91 -0.11 23.30
C TRP A 189 -30.63 -0.87 23.69
N SER A 190 -29.47 -0.42 23.24
CA SER A 190 -28.18 -1.02 23.58
C SER A 190 -27.85 -0.92 25.07
N LEU A 191 -28.18 0.20 25.70
CA LEU A 191 -27.99 0.41 27.15
C LEU A 191 -28.96 -0.43 27.99
N VAL A 192 -30.20 -0.56 27.56
CA VAL A 192 -31.22 -1.36 28.29
C VAL A 192 -30.98 -2.87 28.13
N ARG A 193 -30.40 -3.30 26.99
CA ARG A 193 -30.16 -4.72 26.68
C ARG A 193 -28.71 -4.99 26.31
N PRO A 194 -27.73 -4.73 27.19
CA PRO A 194 -26.31 -4.77 26.84
C PRO A 194 -25.82 -6.13 26.35
N ARG A 195 -26.32 -7.24 26.93
CA ARG A 195 -25.95 -8.59 26.51
C ARG A 195 -26.33 -8.87 25.06
N ARG A 196 -27.52 -8.44 24.62
CA ARG A 196 -27.99 -8.63 23.24
C ARG A 196 -27.21 -7.72 22.28
N ALA A 197 -26.96 -6.50 22.68
CA ALA A 197 -26.18 -5.55 21.88
C ALA A 197 -24.76 -6.08 21.65
N ILE A 198 -24.08 -6.59 22.68
CA ILE A 198 -22.76 -7.21 22.59
C ILE A 198 -22.79 -8.44 21.68
N LEU A 199 -23.75 -9.34 21.87
CA LEU A 199 -23.86 -10.55 21.02
C LEU A 199 -24.03 -10.18 19.56
N ILE A 200 -24.91 -9.25 19.22
CA ILE A 200 -25.14 -8.81 17.84
C ILE A 200 -23.89 -8.14 17.25
N SER A 201 -23.21 -7.30 18.04
CA SER A 201 -22.00 -6.61 17.57
C SER A 201 -20.84 -7.58 17.31
N LEU A 202 -20.78 -8.72 18.00
CA LEU A 202 -19.75 -9.73 17.83
C LEU A 202 -19.99 -10.67 16.64
N VAL A 203 -21.24 -10.80 16.16
CA VAL A 203 -21.56 -11.71 15.04
C VAL A 203 -20.73 -11.38 13.79
N LEU A 204 -20.69 -10.12 13.38
CA LEU A 204 -20.00 -9.72 12.14
C LEU A 204 -18.47 -9.92 12.21
N PRO A 205 -17.77 -9.51 13.29
CA PRO A 205 -16.35 -9.81 13.46
C PRO A 205 -16.07 -11.33 13.52
N LEU A 206 -16.91 -12.10 14.20
CA LEU A 206 -16.75 -13.56 14.29
C LEU A 206 -16.88 -14.23 12.92
N VAL A 207 -17.89 -13.86 12.15
CA VAL A 207 -18.06 -14.35 10.77
C VAL A 207 -16.87 -13.93 9.91
N GLY A 208 -16.40 -12.68 10.00
CA GLY A 208 -15.22 -12.21 9.30
C GLY A 208 -13.97 -13.03 9.65
N PHE A 209 -13.76 -13.31 10.93
CA PHE A 209 -12.64 -14.14 11.40
C PHE A 209 -12.72 -15.58 10.88
N LEU A 210 -13.90 -16.20 10.89
CA LEU A 210 -14.10 -17.54 10.35
C LEU A 210 -13.86 -17.60 8.83
N LEU A 211 -14.23 -16.56 8.11
CA LEU A 211 -13.99 -16.47 6.66
C LEU A 211 -12.55 -16.09 6.30
N PHE A 212 -11.76 -15.59 7.26
CA PHE A 212 -10.37 -15.18 7.01
C PHE A 212 -9.51 -16.29 6.42
N SER A 213 -9.70 -17.55 6.88
CA SER A 213 -8.97 -18.71 6.38
C SER A 213 -9.25 -19.05 4.91
N THR A 214 -10.34 -18.52 4.34
CA THR A 214 -10.71 -18.75 2.93
C THR A 214 -10.08 -17.70 1.98
N LEU A 215 -9.49 -16.65 2.53
CA LEU A 215 -8.85 -15.60 1.74
C LEU A 215 -7.44 -16.04 1.31
N LYS A 216 -7.09 -15.80 0.06
CA LYS A 216 -5.70 -15.92 -0.40
C LYS A 216 -4.85 -14.88 0.33
N GLN A 217 -3.73 -15.33 0.90
CA GLN A 217 -2.80 -14.49 1.65
C GLN A 217 -1.61 -14.16 0.76
N ASP A 218 -1.72 -13.14 -0.06
CA ASP A 218 -0.62 -12.61 -0.85
C ASP A 218 -0.23 -11.24 -0.29
N PHE A 219 1.04 -11.06 0.07
CA PHE A 219 1.54 -9.78 0.59
C PHE A 219 1.51 -8.67 -0.48
N PHE A 220 1.87 -9.03 -1.71
CA PHE A 220 1.72 -8.18 -2.89
C PHE A 220 0.89 -8.93 -3.92
N PRO A 221 -0.43 -8.67 -3.98
CA PRO A 221 -1.28 -9.34 -4.96
C PRO A 221 -0.90 -8.96 -6.38
N ALA A 222 -1.18 -9.86 -7.30
CA ALA A 222 -1.05 -9.59 -8.73
C ALA A 222 -1.79 -8.32 -9.13
N ASN A 223 -1.20 -7.55 -10.03
CA ASN A 223 -1.87 -6.40 -10.64
C ASN A 223 -3.15 -6.83 -11.34
N ASP A 224 -4.23 -6.07 -11.13
CA ASP A 224 -5.52 -6.24 -11.82
C ASP A 224 -5.39 -5.86 -13.31
N ARG A 225 -4.56 -6.60 -14.03
CA ARG A 225 -4.35 -6.43 -15.47
C ARG A 225 -4.51 -7.75 -16.19
N ASN A 226 -5.13 -7.68 -17.34
CA ASN A 226 -5.37 -8.83 -18.22
C ASN A 226 -4.09 -9.22 -18.96
N MET A 227 -2.99 -9.46 -18.23
CA MET A 227 -1.72 -9.87 -18.81
C MET A 227 -0.88 -10.69 -17.83
N PHE A 228 -0.11 -11.65 -18.37
CA PHE A 228 0.90 -12.41 -17.65
C PHE A 228 2.16 -12.52 -18.47
N GLN A 229 3.23 -12.97 -17.85
CA GLN A 229 4.52 -13.14 -18.51
C GLN A 229 5.00 -14.57 -18.40
N VAL A 230 5.73 -14.98 -19.42
CA VAL A 230 6.42 -16.26 -19.50
C VAL A 230 7.89 -15.98 -19.75
N LYS A 231 8.75 -16.43 -18.86
CA LYS A 231 10.21 -16.39 -19.05
C LYS A 231 10.72 -17.79 -19.29
N ILE A 232 11.53 -17.97 -20.31
CA ILE A 232 12.25 -19.21 -20.56
C ILE A 232 13.75 -18.98 -20.51
N GLU A 233 14.45 -19.95 -19.93
CA GLU A 233 15.88 -19.95 -19.83
C GLU A 233 16.39 -21.33 -20.27
N LEU A 234 17.14 -21.35 -21.37
CA LEU A 234 17.80 -22.55 -21.93
C LEU A 234 19.22 -22.64 -21.39
N PRO A 235 19.93 -23.78 -21.60
CA PRO A 235 21.35 -23.89 -21.25
C PRO A 235 22.19 -22.74 -21.84
N ARG A 236 23.21 -22.29 -21.11
CA ARG A 236 23.99 -21.08 -21.44
C ARG A 236 24.61 -21.06 -22.84
N ASN A 237 24.88 -22.21 -23.40
CA ASN A 237 25.49 -22.34 -24.75
C ASN A 237 24.47 -22.35 -25.89
N THR A 238 23.21 -22.04 -25.61
CA THR A 238 22.15 -22.07 -26.62
C THR A 238 22.22 -20.82 -27.51
N SER A 239 22.08 -21.02 -28.83
CA SER A 239 22.03 -19.90 -29.79
C SER A 239 20.68 -19.14 -29.68
N ALA A 240 20.68 -17.87 -30.05
CA ALA A 240 19.45 -17.07 -30.12
C ALA A 240 18.42 -17.69 -31.09
N GLN A 241 18.86 -18.34 -32.15
CA GLN A 241 17.98 -19.03 -33.11
C GLN A 241 17.26 -20.24 -32.47
N THR A 242 17.95 -21.03 -31.69
CA THR A 242 17.36 -22.15 -30.95
C THR A 242 16.39 -21.66 -29.91
N THR A 243 16.73 -20.58 -29.22
CA THR A 243 15.83 -19.92 -28.23
C THR A 243 14.56 -19.39 -28.90
N LEU A 244 14.68 -18.80 -30.09
CA LEU A 244 13.53 -18.35 -30.89
C LEU A 244 12.61 -19.52 -31.26
N ILE A 245 13.14 -20.59 -31.78
CA ILE A 245 12.35 -21.79 -32.16
C ILE A 245 11.63 -22.37 -30.94
N THR A 246 12.29 -22.37 -29.79
CA THR A 246 11.69 -22.83 -28.53
C THR A 246 10.58 -21.92 -28.06
N ALA A 247 10.78 -20.61 -28.18
CA ALA A 247 9.75 -19.61 -27.84
C ALA A 247 8.52 -19.76 -28.75
N GLU A 248 8.72 -20.00 -30.07
CA GLU A 248 7.63 -20.25 -31.02
C GLU A 248 6.83 -21.50 -30.65
N LYS A 249 7.51 -22.61 -30.31
CA LYS A 249 6.86 -23.83 -29.86
C LYS A 249 5.99 -23.62 -28.60
N LEU A 250 6.47 -22.86 -27.62
CA LEU A 250 5.71 -22.54 -26.43
C LEU A 250 4.55 -21.60 -26.73
N ARG A 251 4.73 -20.67 -27.66
CA ARG A 251 3.68 -19.79 -28.16
C ARG A 251 2.52 -20.59 -28.74
N GLU A 252 2.79 -21.61 -29.54
CA GLU A 252 1.78 -22.52 -30.10
C GLU A 252 1.05 -23.31 -29.00
N GLN A 253 1.76 -23.74 -27.95
CA GLN A 253 1.14 -24.43 -26.82
C GLN A 253 0.20 -23.51 -26.04
N LEU A 254 0.57 -22.25 -25.85
CA LEU A 254 -0.23 -21.26 -25.13
C LEU A 254 -1.40 -20.71 -25.95
N ALA A 255 -1.30 -20.70 -27.27
CA ALA A 255 -2.41 -20.30 -28.15
C ALA A 255 -3.65 -21.23 -28.05
N LYS A 256 -3.52 -22.41 -27.44
CA LYS A 256 -4.64 -23.34 -27.19
C LYS A 256 -5.60 -22.81 -26.11
N TYR A 257 -5.16 -21.88 -25.27
CA TYR A 257 -6.00 -21.33 -24.20
C TYR A 257 -6.87 -20.19 -24.74
N ASN A 258 -8.15 -20.38 -24.80
CA ASN A 258 -9.14 -19.44 -25.38
C ASN A 258 -9.16 -18.04 -24.74
N PHE A 259 -8.60 -17.87 -23.56
CA PHE A 259 -8.52 -16.58 -22.87
C PHE A 259 -7.27 -15.76 -23.25
N VAL A 260 -6.32 -16.34 -23.99
CA VAL A 260 -5.15 -15.66 -24.56
C VAL A 260 -5.57 -14.99 -25.87
N LYS A 261 -5.29 -13.68 -26.00
CA LYS A 261 -5.66 -12.88 -27.19
C LYS A 261 -4.47 -12.62 -28.09
N GLU A 262 -3.42 -12.07 -27.49
CA GLU A 262 -2.24 -11.58 -28.20
C GLU A 262 -1.01 -11.86 -27.33
N ASP A 263 0.12 -11.95 -27.98
CA ASP A 263 1.40 -12.14 -27.30
C ASP A 263 2.54 -11.37 -28.01
N ILE A 264 3.55 -11.00 -27.23
CA ILE A 264 4.77 -10.36 -27.72
C ILE A 264 5.96 -11.06 -27.06
N TRP A 265 6.92 -11.52 -27.85
CA TRP A 265 8.13 -12.16 -27.36
C TRP A 265 9.40 -11.34 -27.62
N PHE A 266 10.30 -11.37 -26.65
CA PHE A 266 11.63 -10.77 -26.70
C PHE A 266 12.66 -11.89 -26.53
N VAL A 267 13.41 -12.19 -27.58
CA VAL A 267 14.43 -13.24 -27.59
C VAL A 267 15.82 -12.61 -27.54
N GLY A 268 16.67 -13.06 -26.62
CA GLY A 268 18.01 -12.52 -26.43
C GLY A 268 18.05 -11.07 -25.93
N ARG A 269 16.90 -10.50 -25.60
CA ARG A 269 16.76 -9.12 -25.12
C ARG A 269 15.83 -9.06 -23.92
N ARG A 270 16.02 -8.02 -23.11
CA ARG A 270 15.17 -7.75 -21.96
C ARG A 270 13.79 -7.25 -22.38
N LEU A 271 12.76 -7.70 -21.68
CA LEU A 271 11.42 -7.13 -21.76
C LEU A 271 11.46 -5.64 -21.36
N PRO A 272 10.80 -4.74 -22.10
CA PRO A 272 10.60 -3.37 -21.66
C PRO A 272 9.95 -3.36 -20.27
N ARG A 273 10.38 -2.44 -19.40
CA ARG A 273 9.78 -2.31 -18.07
C ARG A 273 8.30 -1.92 -18.18
N ILE A 274 7.45 -2.89 -17.95
CA ILE A 274 6.01 -2.70 -17.84
C ILE A 274 5.68 -2.65 -16.35
N LEU A 275 5.18 -1.53 -15.86
CA LEU A 275 4.76 -1.36 -14.45
C LEU A 275 5.85 -1.46 -13.36
N GLY A 276 7.09 -1.44 -13.70
CA GLY A 276 8.19 -1.51 -12.72
C GLY A 276 8.59 -2.92 -12.31
N ASN A 277 7.91 -3.94 -12.79
CA ASN A 277 8.16 -5.33 -12.43
C ASN A 277 9.07 -6.00 -13.45
N VAL A 278 10.04 -6.72 -12.92
CA VAL A 278 10.94 -7.56 -13.70
C VAL A 278 10.92 -8.94 -13.06
N VAL A 279 10.36 -9.90 -13.76
CA VAL A 279 10.43 -11.29 -13.31
C VAL A 279 11.86 -11.79 -13.45
N GLY A 280 12.38 -12.26 -12.33
CA GLY A 280 13.64 -12.97 -12.25
C GLY A 280 14.87 -12.14 -12.62
N GLY A 281 15.40 -11.42 -11.64
CA GLY A 281 16.76 -10.89 -11.58
C GLY A 281 17.27 -10.08 -12.76
N ASP A 282 17.69 -8.88 -12.49
CA ASP A 282 18.27 -7.96 -13.48
C ASP A 282 19.63 -8.41 -14.08
N SER A 283 20.20 -9.51 -13.59
CA SER A 283 21.58 -9.92 -13.87
C SER A 283 21.80 -10.55 -15.26
N GLU A 284 20.74 -10.89 -15.98
CA GLU A 284 20.86 -11.60 -17.24
C GLU A 284 20.34 -10.79 -18.42
N LEU A 285 20.88 -9.59 -18.57
CA LEU A 285 20.62 -8.70 -19.69
C LEU A 285 21.16 -9.27 -21.00
N GLY A 286 20.26 -9.55 -21.95
CA GLY A 286 20.66 -9.79 -23.33
C GLY A 286 21.38 -11.12 -23.60
N SER A 287 21.08 -12.16 -22.84
CA SER A 287 21.64 -13.49 -23.08
C SER A 287 20.84 -14.23 -24.15
N ASN A 288 21.56 -14.81 -25.11
CA ASN A 288 20.97 -15.53 -26.25
C ASN A 288 20.11 -16.74 -25.87
N ASN A 289 20.30 -17.29 -24.67
CA ASN A 289 19.56 -18.42 -24.13
C ASN A 289 18.28 -18.05 -23.38
N ILE A 290 17.91 -16.78 -23.35
CA ILE A 290 16.72 -16.30 -22.62
C ILE A 290 15.71 -15.69 -23.59
N ALA A 291 14.44 -16.06 -23.41
CA ALA A 291 13.34 -15.34 -24.03
C ALA A 291 12.24 -15.02 -23.01
N GLN A 292 11.54 -13.91 -23.23
CA GLN A 292 10.46 -13.44 -22.40
C GLN A 292 9.25 -13.09 -23.25
N GLY A 293 8.09 -13.67 -22.92
CA GLY A 293 6.83 -13.40 -23.57
C GLY A 293 5.86 -12.67 -22.65
N VAL A 294 5.13 -11.69 -23.18
CA VAL A 294 3.98 -11.07 -22.52
C VAL A 294 2.74 -11.52 -23.24
N TYR A 295 1.79 -12.03 -22.49
CA TYR A 295 0.51 -12.51 -22.98
C TYR A 295 -0.61 -11.62 -22.51
N PHE A 296 -1.45 -11.16 -23.43
CA PHE A 296 -2.65 -10.39 -23.13
C PHE A 296 -3.85 -11.33 -23.08
N THR A 297 -4.69 -11.17 -22.07
CA THR A 297 -5.81 -12.07 -21.81
C THR A 297 -7.15 -11.35 -21.89
N THR A 298 -8.23 -12.11 -22.01
CA THR A 298 -9.59 -11.55 -22.06
C THR A 298 -10.07 -11.11 -20.68
N ASN A 299 -9.68 -11.83 -19.62
CA ASN A 299 -10.20 -11.63 -18.26
C ASN A 299 -9.14 -11.98 -17.23
N TYR A 300 -8.91 -11.07 -16.29
CA TYR A 300 -7.98 -11.23 -15.18
C TYR A 300 -8.30 -12.44 -14.29
N TRP A 301 -9.54 -12.61 -13.89
CA TRP A 301 -9.93 -13.72 -12.99
C TRP A 301 -9.74 -15.10 -13.60
N THR A 302 -10.03 -15.23 -14.90
CA THR A 302 -9.76 -16.46 -15.63
C THR A 302 -8.26 -16.73 -15.72
N MET A 303 -7.46 -15.71 -15.99
CA MET A 303 -6.01 -15.80 -16.04
C MET A 303 -5.43 -16.29 -14.71
N ILE A 304 -5.73 -15.62 -13.60
CA ILE A 304 -5.19 -15.95 -12.26
C ILE A 304 -5.58 -17.36 -11.84
N LYS A 305 -6.79 -17.80 -12.17
CA LYS A 305 -7.25 -19.16 -11.84
C LYS A 305 -6.48 -20.25 -12.59
N ASN A 306 -6.04 -19.97 -13.81
CA ASN A 306 -5.40 -20.96 -14.67
C ASN A 306 -3.87 -20.82 -14.77
N ILE A 307 -3.26 -19.77 -14.21
CA ILE A 307 -1.83 -19.49 -14.36
C ILE A 307 -0.95 -20.61 -13.80
N ASP A 308 -1.34 -21.19 -12.67
CA ASP A 308 -0.60 -22.30 -12.05
C ASP A 308 -0.72 -23.59 -12.87
N GLU A 309 -1.88 -23.83 -13.49
CA GLU A 309 -2.09 -24.98 -14.36
C GLU A 309 -1.28 -24.86 -15.64
N ILE A 310 -1.24 -23.67 -16.23
CA ILE A 310 -0.40 -23.35 -17.38
C ILE A 310 1.07 -23.57 -17.05
N ALA A 311 1.54 -23.08 -15.91
CA ALA A 311 2.92 -23.26 -15.48
C ALA A 311 3.28 -24.74 -15.37
N LYS A 312 2.42 -25.53 -14.71
CA LYS A 312 2.61 -26.99 -14.56
C LYS A 312 2.63 -27.72 -15.90
N ASP A 313 1.70 -27.39 -16.80
CA ASP A 313 1.62 -28.02 -18.12
C ASP A 313 2.86 -27.72 -18.98
N LEU A 314 3.28 -26.45 -19.00
CA LEU A 314 4.49 -26.06 -19.74
C LEU A 314 5.76 -26.71 -19.19
N ILE A 315 5.94 -26.75 -17.87
CA ILE A 315 7.11 -27.36 -17.23
C ILE A 315 7.13 -28.87 -17.50
N LYS A 316 5.98 -29.54 -17.37
CA LYS A 316 5.85 -30.98 -17.62
C LYS A 316 6.18 -31.37 -19.07
N ASN A 317 5.73 -30.56 -20.03
CA ASN A 317 5.92 -30.82 -21.45
C ASN A 317 7.32 -30.42 -21.95
N ASN A 318 8.10 -29.64 -21.18
CA ASN A 318 9.41 -29.14 -21.55
C ASN A 318 10.40 -29.19 -20.37
N PRO A 319 10.74 -30.40 -19.86
CA PRO A 319 11.53 -30.57 -18.65
C PRO A 319 13.00 -30.07 -18.76
N GLU A 320 13.49 -29.88 -19.96
CA GLU A 320 14.86 -29.40 -20.22
C GLU A 320 15.00 -27.88 -20.18
N ILE A 321 13.87 -27.17 -20.13
CA ILE A 321 13.79 -25.73 -20.18
C ILE A 321 13.35 -25.23 -18.84
N ARG A 322 14.02 -24.20 -18.33
CA ARG A 322 13.52 -23.48 -17.17
C ARG A 322 12.42 -22.50 -17.60
N ILE A 323 11.20 -22.75 -17.15
CA ILE A 323 10.03 -21.95 -17.50
C ILE A 323 9.47 -21.32 -16.22
N VAL A 324 9.29 -20.01 -16.23
CA VAL A 324 8.61 -19.25 -15.17
C VAL A 324 7.40 -18.57 -15.79
N VAL A 325 6.22 -18.87 -15.26
CA VAL A 325 4.97 -18.23 -15.66
C VAL A 325 4.48 -17.43 -14.47
N ASP A 326 4.31 -16.12 -14.63
CA ASP A 326 3.94 -15.27 -13.52
C ASP A 326 3.04 -14.10 -13.97
N SER A 327 2.23 -13.61 -13.05
CA SER A 327 1.47 -12.38 -13.22
C SER A 327 2.33 -11.17 -12.87
N PHE A 328 2.00 -10.02 -13.44
CA PHE A 328 2.66 -8.78 -13.02
C PHE A 328 2.23 -8.41 -11.59
N GLN A 329 3.16 -8.36 -10.67
CA GLN A 329 2.92 -8.01 -9.27
C GLN A 329 3.04 -6.50 -9.03
N SER A 330 2.45 -6.00 -7.96
CA SER A 330 2.48 -4.57 -7.58
C SER A 330 3.59 -4.23 -6.58
N GLY A 331 4.36 -5.23 -6.14
CA GLY A 331 5.40 -5.12 -5.09
C GLY A 331 6.81 -4.90 -5.62
N PRO A 332 7.81 -5.00 -4.74
CA PRO A 332 9.20 -5.06 -5.13
C PRO A 332 9.45 -6.27 -6.04
N PRO A 333 10.45 -6.24 -6.91
CA PRO A 333 10.80 -7.40 -7.73
C PRO A 333 11.17 -8.58 -6.81
N VAL A 334 10.43 -9.67 -6.93
CA VAL A 334 10.66 -10.90 -6.19
C VAL A 334 11.30 -11.91 -7.13
N PHE A 335 12.41 -12.52 -6.73
CA PHE A 335 13.11 -13.49 -7.57
C PHE A 335 12.47 -14.87 -7.50
N ALA A 336 11.85 -15.21 -6.39
CA ALA A 336 11.13 -16.45 -6.12
C ALA A 336 10.13 -16.25 -4.97
N ASP A 337 9.12 -17.12 -4.88
CA ASP A 337 8.15 -17.11 -3.79
C ASP A 337 8.81 -17.37 -2.42
N ILE A 338 9.88 -18.17 -2.42
CA ILE A 338 10.70 -18.47 -1.25
C ILE A 338 12.17 -18.25 -1.60
N GLU A 339 12.85 -17.40 -0.85
CA GLU A 339 14.26 -17.11 -0.98
C GLU A 339 15.01 -17.49 0.30
N TYR A 340 16.00 -18.37 0.17
CA TYR A 340 16.93 -18.71 1.25
C TYR A 340 18.27 -18.06 0.97
N LYS A 341 18.79 -17.30 1.94
CA LYS A 341 20.09 -16.66 1.87
C LYS A 341 21.07 -17.40 2.78
N VAL A 342 22.05 -18.08 2.17
CA VAL A 342 23.14 -18.72 2.88
C VAL A 342 24.33 -17.76 2.89
N MET A 343 24.81 -17.39 4.06
CA MET A 343 25.93 -16.45 4.23
C MET A 343 27.14 -17.15 4.84
N GLY A 344 28.31 -16.82 4.37
CA GLY A 344 29.60 -17.35 4.87
C GLY A 344 30.77 -16.69 4.13
N GLU A 345 31.97 -16.96 4.59
CA GLU A 345 33.19 -16.36 4.05
C GLU A 345 33.81 -17.19 2.90
N ASP A 346 33.60 -18.50 2.90
CA ASP A 346 34.18 -19.42 1.93
C ASP A 346 33.23 -19.72 0.76
N PRO A 347 33.55 -19.29 -0.47
CA PRO A 347 32.72 -19.48 -1.63
C PRO A 347 32.49 -20.96 -2.02
N GLU A 348 33.47 -21.84 -1.78
CA GLU A 348 33.37 -23.26 -2.12
C GLU A 348 32.37 -23.96 -1.18
N ILE A 349 32.44 -23.65 0.11
CA ILE A 349 31.50 -24.15 1.11
C ILE A 349 30.09 -23.63 0.82
N LEU A 350 29.95 -22.34 0.46
CA LEU A 350 28.66 -21.76 0.10
C LEU A 350 28.05 -22.42 -1.14
N LEU A 351 28.85 -22.73 -2.13
CA LEU A 351 28.39 -23.40 -3.35
C LEU A 351 27.88 -24.82 -3.03
N ASP A 352 28.65 -25.57 -2.22
CA ASP A 352 28.26 -26.92 -1.79
C ASP A 352 26.97 -26.92 -0.97
N LEU A 353 26.86 -26.04 0.01
CA LEU A 353 25.66 -25.87 0.81
C LEU A 353 24.45 -25.43 -0.05
N GLY A 354 24.66 -24.52 -0.99
CA GLY A 354 23.63 -24.10 -1.96
C GLY A 354 23.11 -25.26 -2.80
N ASN A 355 24.01 -26.12 -3.29
CA ASN A 355 23.65 -27.31 -4.07
C ASN A 355 22.92 -28.35 -3.22
N GLN A 356 23.35 -28.58 -1.98
CA GLN A 356 22.66 -29.47 -1.04
C GLN A 356 21.25 -28.97 -0.72
N LEU A 357 21.08 -27.68 -0.48
CA LEU A 357 19.77 -27.05 -0.23
C LEU A 357 18.87 -27.19 -1.46
N GLU A 358 19.40 -26.96 -2.65
CA GLU A 358 18.66 -27.14 -3.90
C GLU A 358 18.16 -28.58 -4.08
N LEU A 359 18.99 -29.57 -3.75
CA LEU A 359 18.61 -30.99 -3.81
C LEU A 359 17.51 -31.34 -2.79
N ILE A 360 17.54 -30.74 -1.62
CA ILE A 360 16.51 -30.92 -0.59
C ILE A 360 15.19 -30.32 -1.06
N LEU A 361 15.23 -29.08 -1.57
CA LEU A 361 14.05 -28.38 -2.08
C LEU A 361 13.38 -29.11 -3.26
N LYS A 362 14.15 -29.66 -4.18
CA LYS A 362 13.66 -30.46 -5.32
C LYS A 362 12.90 -31.73 -4.92
N LYS A 363 13.11 -32.23 -3.70
CA LYS A 363 12.37 -33.39 -3.17
C LYS A 363 10.96 -33.05 -2.70
N SER A 364 10.67 -31.77 -2.47
CA SER A 364 9.33 -31.34 -2.04
C SER A 364 8.35 -31.35 -3.21
N PRO A 365 7.18 -31.95 -3.08
CA PRO A 365 6.18 -32.00 -4.15
C PRO A 365 5.59 -30.62 -4.50
N ASP A 366 5.74 -29.64 -3.62
CA ASP A 366 5.22 -28.29 -3.78
C ASP A 366 6.22 -27.33 -4.44
N VAL A 367 7.47 -27.79 -4.67
CA VAL A 367 8.52 -26.99 -5.29
C VAL A 367 8.68 -27.38 -6.75
N TYR A 368 8.26 -26.51 -7.64
CA TYR A 368 8.32 -26.75 -9.10
C TYR A 368 9.64 -26.31 -9.72
N LEU A 369 10.29 -25.31 -9.16
CA LEU A 369 11.49 -24.72 -9.71
C LEU A 369 12.43 -24.26 -8.61
N THR A 370 13.72 -24.58 -8.75
CA THR A 370 14.78 -24.10 -7.84
C THR A 370 15.86 -23.37 -8.63
N LYS A 371 16.50 -22.38 -8.03
CA LYS A 371 17.68 -21.71 -8.58
C LYS A 371 18.65 -21.39 -7.44
N SER A 372 19.85 -21.94 -7.55
CA SER A 372 20.98 -21.51 -6.73
C SER A 372 21.76 -20.42 -7.47
N CYS A 373 22.12 -19.35 -6.79
CA CYS A 373 22.91 -18.25 -7.32
C CYS A 373 23.95 -17.81 -6.29
N LEU A 374 25.22 -17.87 -6.62
CA LEU A 374 26.30 -17.35 -5.77
C LEU A 374 26.39 -15.84 -6.01
N LEU A 375 26.11 -15.06 -4.97
CA LEU A 375 26.28 -13.62 -5.00
C LEU A 375 27.62 -13.26 -4.35
N TYR A 376 28.56 -12.76 -5.16
CA TYR A 376 29.79 -12.17 -4.61
C TYR A 376 29.47 -10.75 -4.16
N THR A 377 29.46 -10.52 -2.85
CA THR A 377 29.52 -9.17 -2.31
C THR A 377 30.98 -8.77 -2.20
N SER A 378 31.57 -8.24 -3.26
CA SER A 378 32.79 -7.46 -3.09
C SER A 378 32.40 -6.19 -2.32
N PRO A 379 33.15 -5.77 -1.27
CA PRO A 379 32.91 -4.51 -0.63
C PRO A 379 32.96 -3.41 -1.71
N SER A 380 31.93 -2.59 -1.76
CA SER A 380 31.90 -1.44 -2.65
C SER A 380 33.08 -0.54 -2.28
N PRO A 381 33.76 0.13 -3.23
CA PRO A 381 34.76 1.12 -2.89
C PRO A 381 34.29 2.21 -1.91
N ARG A 382 32.97 2.39 -1.79
CA ARG A 382 32.34 3.29 -0.81
C ARG A 382 32.30 2.74 0.61
N ASP A 383 32.36 1.40 0.78
CA ASP A 383 32.35 0.76 2.10
C ASP A 383 33.77 0.64 2.68
N ALA A 384 34.81 0.92 1.89
CA ALA A 384 36.21 0.93 2.29
C ALA A 384 36.68 2.30 2.84
N GLU A 385 35.85 3.32 2.79
CA GLU A 385 36.15 4.69 3.25
C GLU A 385 35.43 5.06 4.55
N SER A 386 34.76 4.13 5.24
CA SER A 386 34.08 4.38 6.53
C SER A 386 34.85 3.83 7.73
#